data_57036960e55d86c7fa00e7177b74fed8
#
_entry.id   57036960e55d86c7fa00e7177b74fed8
#
_cell.length_a   1.000
_cell.length_b   1.000
_cell.length_c   1.000
_cell.angle_alpha   90.00
_cell.angle_beta   90.00
_cell.angle_gamma   90.00
#
_symmetry.space_group_name_H-M   'P 1'
#
loop_
_entity.id
_entity.type
_entity.pdbx_description
1 polymer ?
#
loop_
_entity_poly.entity_id
_entity_poly.type
_entity_poly.pdbx_seq_one_letter_code
_entity_poly.pdbx_strand_id
1 'polypeptide(L)'
;LDGLAATIGLIIFSIFTVLFHIHGQQAYAVLCVSVIGALVSFLYFNFNPARVFMGDTGSLVVGFLIAICTLKLFNLWFTSPVVSFGPSLTLATIFILIFDLTRVVFIRVSNGISPFKADRSHLHHMICRQQFGHRGGTFILAAFNILFIVLVLPLGKLRFITFLIFCFCVAILLINSK
;
A
#
# COMPACT_ATOMS: atom_id res chain seq x y z
N LEU A 1 -3.78 8.73 -10.53
CA LEU A 1 -5.19 8.37 -10.36
C LEU A 1 -5.81 9.21 -9.26
N ASP A 2 -6.97 9.80 -9.56
CA ASP A 2 -7.73 10.57 -8.59
C ASP A 2 -8.20 9.64 -7.46
N GLY A 3 -8.01 10.06 -6.22
CA GLY A 3 -8.39 9.30 -5.03
C GLY A 3 -7.51 8.11 -4.66
N LEU A 4 -6.59 7.63 -5.51
CA LEU A 4 -5.84 6.41 -5.26
C LEU A 4 -5.00 6.48 -3.97
N ALA A 5 -4.15 7.50 -3.85
CA ALA A 5 -3.24 7.62 -2.70
C ALA A 5 -4.02 7.72 -1.37
N ALA A 6 -5.11 8.50 -1.37
CA ALA A 6 -5.96 8.63 -0.19
C ALA A 6 -6.68 7.31 0.14
N THR A 7 -7.23 6.60 -0.86
CA THR A 7 -7.93 5.33 -0.65
C THR A 7 -6.98 4.25 -0.11
N ILE A 8 -5.80 4.10 -0.69
CA ILE A 8 -4.79 3.15 -0.19
C ILE A 8 -4.31 3.55 1.21
N GLY A 9 -4.06 4.85 1.45
CA GLY A 9 -3.72 5.35 2.78
C GLY A 9 -4.79 5.05 3.82
N LEU A 10 -6.08 5.22 3.49
CA LEU A 10 -7.20 4.89 4.38
C LEU A 10 -7.20 3.40 4.76
N ILE A 11 -6.99 2.49 3.80
CA ILE A 11 -6.92 1.05 4.07
C ILE A 11 -5.76 0.76 5.04
N ILE A 12 -4.56 1.30 4.76
CA ILE A 12 -3.36 1.07 5.56
C ILE A 12 -3.56 1.58 6.99
N PHE A 13 -3.94 2.85 7.17
CA PHE A 13 -4.08 3.44 8.50
C PHE A 13 -5.23 2.83 9.30
N SER A 14 -6.31 2.36 8.65
CA SER A 14 -7.39 1.64 9.34
C SER A 14 -6.89 0.33 9.97
N ILE A 15 -6.11 -0.45 9.23
CA ILE A 15 -5.52 -1.68 9.76
C ILE A 15 -4.48 -1.37 10.83
N PHE A 16 -3.63 -0.38 10.62
CA PHE A 16 -2.63 0.04 11.61
C PHE A 16 -3.28 0.52 12.91
N THR A 17 -4.41 1.23 12.84
CA THR A 17 -5.19 1.61 14.02
C THR A 17 -5.56 0.39 14.86
N VAL A 18 -6.13 -0.64 14.23
CA VAL A 18 -6.51 -1.88 14.90
C VAL A 18 -5.29 -2.59 15.49
N LEU A 19 -4.21 -2.70 14.73
CA LEU A 19 -2.98 -3.36 15.18
C LEU A 19 -2.35 -2.63 16.37
N PHE A 20 -2.26 -1.31 16.35
CA PHE A 20 -1.75 -0.52 17.48
C PHE A 20 -2.66 -0.62 18.70
N HIS A 21 -3.97 -0.62 18.50
CA HIS A 21 -4.93 -0.78 19.60
C HIS A 21 -4.75 -2.14 20.32
N ILE A 22 -4.64 -3.23 19.55
CA ILE A 22 -4.40 -4.58 20.10
C ILE A 22 -3.09 -4.65 20.89
N HIS A 23 -2.04 -3.93 20.46
CA HIS A 23 -0.77 -3.83 21.17
C HIS A 23 -0.78 -2.83 22.35
N GLY A 24 -1.90 -2.19 22.68
CA GLY A 24 -1.99 -1.17 23.72
C GLY A 24 -1.27 0.14 23.39
N GLN A 25 -0.85 0.35 22.14
CA GLN A 25 -0.12 1.55 21.69
C GLN A 25 -1.10 2.67 21.32
N GLN A 26 -1.81 3.21 22.30
CA GLN A 26 -2.90 4.18 22.09
C GLN A 26 -2.45 5.44 21.36
N ALA A 27 -1.25 5.95 21.64
CA ALA A 27 -0.72 7.15 20.97
C ALA A 27 -0.61 6.96 19.45
N TYR A 28 -0.10 5.79 19.00
CA TYR A 28 -0.02 5.46 17.57
C TYR A 28 -1.39 5.18 16.96
N ALA A 29 -2.31 4.57 17.70
CA ALA A 29 -3.68 4.37 17.24
C ALA A 29 -4.38 5.71 17.01
N VAL A 30 -4.26 6.66 17.95
CA VAL A 30 -4.81 8.02 17.82
C VAL A 30 -4.19 8.76 16.62
N LEU A 31 -2.86 8.65 16.44
CA LEU A 31 -2.18 9.21 15.26
C LEU A 31 -2.80 8.68 13.97
N CYS A 32 -2.97 7.35 13.85
CA CYS A 32 -3.56 6.74 12.67
C CYS A 32 -5.00 7.23 12.42
N VAL A 33 -5.83 7.31 13.46
CA VAL A 33 -7.21 7.84 13.35
C VAL A 33 -7.21 9.29 12.89
N SER A 34 -6.28 10.12 13.39
CA SER A 34 -6.16 11.52 12.95
C SER A 34 -5.81 11.63 11.46
N VAL A 35 -4.91 10.78 10.99
CA VAL A 35 -4.56 10.70 9.56
C VAL A 35 -5.75 10.21 8.73
N ILE A 36 -6.51 9.22 9.22
CA ILE A 36 -7.75 8.76 8.56
C ILE A 36 -8.72 9.93 8.38
N GLY A 37 -8.97 10.73 9.43
CA GLY A 37 -9.84 11.91 9.34
C GLY A 37 -9.38 12.91 8.27
N ALA A 38 -8.08 13.19 8.22
CA ALA A 38 -7.49 14.06 7.19
C ALA A 38 -7.65 13.49 5.78
N LEU A 39 -7.37 12.17 5.60
CA LEU A 39 -7.50 11.51 4.30
C LEU A 39 -8.95 11.41 3.82
N VAL A 40 -9.91 11.18 4.71
CA VAL A 40 -11.35 11.18 4.36
C VAL A 40 -11.77 12.54 3.85
N SER A 41 -11.40 13.61 4.57
CA SER A 41 -11.70 14.99 4.16
C SER A 41 -11.04 15.33 2.82
N PHE A 42 -9.78 14.94 2.63
CA PHE A 42 -9.08 15.12 1.37
C PHE A 42 -9.73 14.33 0.24
N LEU A 43 -10.11 13.07 0.47
CA LEU A 43 -10.72 12.19 -0.54
C LEU A 43 -12.03 12.78 -1.09
N TYR A 44 -12.81 13.45 -0.25
CA TYR A 44 -14.04 14.13 -0.68
C TYR A 44 -13.78 15.13 -1.82
N PHE A 45 -12.63 15.83 -1.81
CA PHE A 45 -12.26 16.78 -2.86
C PHE A 45 -11.37 16.17 -3.96
N ASN A 46 -10.70 15.05 -3.68
CA ASN A 46 -9.76 14.41 -4.61
C ASN A 46 -10.38 13.23 -5.37
N PHE A 47 -11.60 12.77 -5.01
CA PHE A 47 -12.27 11.73 -5.76
C PHE A 47 -12.72 12.24 -7.14
N ASN A 48 -12.59 11.39 -8.16
CA ASN A 48 -12.81 11.77 -9.56
C ASN A 48 -14.21 12.39 -9.83
N PRO A 49 -14.28 13.60 -10.44
CA PRO A 49 -13.16 14.42 -10.91
C PRO A 49 -12.46 15.18 -9.77
N ALA A 50 -11.13 15.04 -9.69
CA ALA A 50 -10.36 15.66 -8.62
C ALA A 50 -10.37 17.19 -8.73
N ARG A 51 -10.74 17.85 -7.62
CA ARG A 51 -10.68 19.33 -7.47
C ARG A 51 -9.43 19.80 -6.76
N VAL A 52 -8.83 18.90 -5.94
CA VAL A 52 -7.62 19.15 -5.15
C VAL A 52 -6.65 18.00 -5.37
N PHE A 53 -5.36 18.29 -5.49
CA PHE A 53 -4.31 17.28 -5.63
C PHE A 53 -3.44 17.26 -4.36
N MET A 54 -2.97 16.06 -3.98
CA MET A 54 -2.16 15.85 -2.77
C MET A 54 -0.79 16.55 -2.85
N GLY A 55 -0.23 16.64 -4.06
CA GLY A 55 1.12 17.15 -4.28
C GLY A 55 2.21 16.29 -3.64
N ASP A 56 3.46 16.68 -3.85
CA ASP A 56 4.62 15.94 -3.32
C ASP A 56 4.70 16.03 -1.80
N THR A 57 4.39 17.20 -1.23
CA THR A 57 4.40 17.39 0.23
C THR A 57 3.44 16.45 0.93
N GLY A 58 2.19 16.35 0.46
CA GLY A 58 1.19 15.47 1.07
C GLY A 58 1.55 13.99 0.92
N SER A 59 1.99 13.58 -0.27
CA SER A 59 2.38 12.17 -0.53
C SER A 59 3.62 11.76 0.28
N LEU A 60 4.61 12.65 0.43
CA LEU A 60 5.79 12.40 1.26
C LEU A 60 5.44 12.27 2.74
N VAL A 61 4.57 13.14 3.26
CA VAL A 61 4.11 13.06 4.67
C VAL A 61 3.37 11.75 4.92
N VAL A 62 2.42 11.39 4.07
CA VAL A 62 1.68 10.13 4.19
C VAL A 62 2.62 8.93 4.11
N GLY A 63 3.53 8.91 3.14
CA GLY A 63 4.52 7.84 2.98
C GLY A 63 5.46 7.72 4.19
N PHE A 64 5.92 8.84 4.75
CA PHE A 64 6.75 8.88 5.95
C PHE A 64 6.01 8.32 7.18
N LEU A 65 4.75 8.70 7.38
CA LEU A 65 3.93 8.17 8.47
C LEU A 65 3.68 6.68 8.33
N ILE A 66 3.42 6.17 7.12
CA ILE A 66 3.30 4.73 6.85
C ILE A 66 4.61 4.03 7.23
N ALA A 67 5.76 4.56 6.84
CA ALA A 67 7.06 3.96 7.13
C ALA A 67 7.33 3.90 8.65
N ILE A 68 7.13 4.99 9.38
CA ILE A 68 7.29 5.01 10.85
C ILE A 68 6.36 4.03 11.54
N CYS A 69 5.08 4.02 11.18
CA CYS A 69 4.10 3.09 11.76
C CYS A 69 4.46 1.63 11.46
N THR A 70 4.92 1.34 10.24
CA THR A 70 5.38 0.00 9.85
C THR A 70 6.56 -0.45 10.70
N LEU A 71 7.60 0.38 10.83
CA LEU A 71 8.78 0.06 11.64
C LEU A 71 8.42 -0.15 13.11
N LYS A 72 7.52 0.68 13.65
CA LYS A 72 7.02 0.52 15.03
C LYS A 72 6.26 -0.79 15.20
N LEU A 73 5.38 -1.17 14.26
CA LEU A 73 4.68 -2.46 14.29
C LEU A 73 5.66 -3.62 14.23
N PHE A 74 6.66 -3.60 13.35
CA PHE A 74 7.68 -4.64 13.31
C PHE A 74 8.41 -4.78 14.65
N ASN A 75 8.82 -3.67 15.26
CA ASN A 75 9.43 -3.70 16.59
C ASN A 75 8.51 -4.38 17.61
N LEU A 76 7.22 -4.03 17.63
CA LEU A 76 6.24 -4.62 18.57
C LEU A 76 6.07 -6.13 18.32
N TRP A 77 6.04 -6.59 17.07
CA TRP A 77 5.94 -8.01 16.74
C TRP A 77 7.14 -8.82 17.23
N PHE A 78 8.34 -8.25 17.23
CA PHE A 78 9.55 -8.92 17.72
C PHE A 78 9.70 -8.85 19.25
N THR A 79 9.22 -7.78 19.88
CA THR A 79 9.37 -7.60 21.32
C THR A 79 8.18 -8.13 22.13
N SER A 80 6.98 -8.04 21.61
CA SER A 80 5.73 -8.40 22.29
C SER A 80 4.71 -8.96 21.30
N PRO A 81 4.90 -10.20 20.81
CA PRO A 81 4.01 -10.78 19.82
C PRO A 81 2.64 -11.11 20.41
N VAL A 82 1.60 -10.37 20.02
CA VAL A 82 0.22 -10.60 20.47
C VAL A 82 -0.48 -11.62 19.57
N VAL A 83 -0.21 -11.57 18.28
CA VAL A 83 -0.77 -12.51 17.28
C VAL A 83 0.33 -13.02 16.35
N SER A 84 0.29 -14.31 16.03
CA SER A 84 1.34 -14.98 15.23
C SER A 84 1.42 -14.52 13.77
N PHE A 85 0.36 -13.91 13.25
CA PHE A 85 0.28 -13.43 11.87
C PHE A 85 0.62 -11.93 11.69
N GLY A 86 1.03 -11.25 12.76
CA GLY A 86 1.26 -9.82 12.76
C GLY A 86 2.25 -9.29 11.72
N PRO A 87 3.48 -9.83 11.63
CA PRO A 87 4.44 -9.38 10.62
C PRO A 87 3.94 -9.53 9.19
N SER A 88 3.31 -10.68 8.90
CA SER A 88 2.74 -10.96 7.57
C SER A 88 1.59 -10.04 7.23
N LEU A 89 0.73 -9.73 8.19
CA LEU A 89 -0.38 -8.79 8.02
C LEU A 89 0.13 -7.37 7.78
N THR A 90 1.13 -6.94 8.53
CA THR A 90 1.76 -5.62 8.33
C THR A 90 2.33 -5.49 6.91
N LEU A 91 3.05 -6.51 6.42
CA LEU A 91 3.58 -6.54 5.05
C LEU A 91 2.46 -6.57 4.01
N ALA A 92 1.43 -7.40 4.21
CA ALA A 92 0.29 -7.46 3.30
C ALA A 92 -0.43 -6.11 3.18
N THR A 93 -0.52 -5.36 4.27
CA THR A 93 -1.18 -4.05 4.30
C THR A 93 -0.47 -3.03 3.41
N ILE A 94 0.87 -3.02 3.41
CA ILE A 94 1.67 -2.10 2.59
C ILE A 94 2.12 -2.71 1.25
N PHE A 95 1.63 -3.93 0.94
CA PHE A 95 2.08 -4.71 -0.22
C PHE A 95 2.00 -3.94 -1.53
N ILE A 96 0.86 -3.30 -1.79
CA ILE A 96 0.65 -2.62 -3.09
C ILE A 96 1.69 -1.52 -3.34
N LEU A 97 2.13 -0.83 -2.28
CA LEU A 97 3.15 0.21 -2.37
C LEU A 97 4.52 -0.38 -2.69
N ILE A 98 4.90 -1.43 -1.97
CA ILE A 98 6.19 -2.11 -2.18
C ILE A 98 6.22 -2.76 -3.57
N PHE A 99 5.13 -3.42 -3.96
CA PHE A 99 5.03 -4.10 -5.24
C PHE A 99 5.17 -3.14 -6.43
N ASP A 100 4.43 -2.01 -6.42
CA ASP A 100 4.51 -1.03 -7.52
C ASP A 100 5.92 -0.43 -7.61
N LEU A 101 6.52 -0.07 -6.49
CA LEU A 101 7.89 0.45 -6.44
C LEU A 101 8.90 -0.57 -6.99
N THR A 102 8.86 -1.81 -6.50
CA THR A 102 9.80 -2.87 -6.91
C THR A 102 9.67 -3.17 -8.39
N ARG A 103 8.43 -3.25 -8.89
CA ARG A 103 8.14 -3.46 -10.30
C ARG A 103 8.73 -2.35 -11.18
N VAL A 104 8.51 -1.09 -10.82
CA VAL A 104 9.03 0.06 -11.58
C VAL A 104 10.56 0.06 -11.60
N VAL A 105 11.20 -0.15 -10.45
CA VAL A 105 12.66 -0.24 -10.34
C VAL A 105 13.20 -1.38 -11.21
N PHE A 106 12.58 -2.56 -11.15
CA PHE A 106 13.00 -3.72 -11.96
C PHE A 106 12.92 -3.44 -13.47
N ILE A 107 11.79 -2.89 -13.94
CA ILE A 107 11.62 -2.54 -15.37
C ILE A 107 12.67 -1.52 -15.82
N ARG A 108 12.97 -0.51 -15.01
CA ARG A 108 13.99 0.49 -15.34
C ARG A 108 15.38 -0.11 -15.45
N VAL A 109 15.77 -0.89 -14.45
CA VAL A 109 17.09 -1.55 -14.43
C VAL A 109 17.23 -2.52 -15.59
N SER A 110 16.20 -3.32 -15.90
CA SER A 110 16.22 -4.26 -17.03
C SER A 110 16.32 -3.58 -18.40
N ASN A 111 15.86 -2.32 -18.50
CA ASN A 111 15.99 -1.50 -19.71
C ASN A 111 17.24 -0.60 -19.72
N GLY A 112 18.18 -0.77 -18.76
CA GLY A 112 19.38 0.05 -18.63
C GLY A 112 19.11 1.51 -18.24
N ILE A 113 17.94 1.80 -17.65
CA ILE A 113 17.52 3.15 -17.24
C ILE A 113 17.76 3.30 -15.73
N SER A 114 18.20 4.50 -15.31
CA SER A 114 18.37 4.79 -13.88
C SER A 114 17.03 4.57 -13.12
N PRO A 115 17.07 3.87 -11.96
CA PRO A 115 15.88 3.66 -11.13
C PRO A 115 15.24 4.96 -10.61
N PHE A 116 15.99 6.06 -10.57
CA PHE A 116 15.54 7.37 -10.09
C PHE A 116 14.98 8.26 -11.20
N LYS A 117 15.01 7.83 -12.46
CA LYS A 117 14.44 8.62 -13.57
C LYS A 117 12.92 8.64 -13.48
N ALA A 118 12.31 9.82 -13.54
CA ALA A 118 10.86 9.94 -13.59
C ALA A 118 10.31 9.36 -14.88
N ASP A 119 9.31 8.49 -14.80
CA ASP A 119 8.58 7.96 -15.95
C ASP A 119 7.10 7.66 -15.58
N ARG A 120 6.34 7.18 -16.57
CA ARG A 120 4.91 6.82 -16.42
C ARG A 120 4.68 5.31 -16.38
N SER A 121 5.62 4.53 -15.84
CA SER A 121 5.56 3.05 -15.79
C SER A 121 4.81 2.48 -14.56
N HIS A 122 4.31 3.31 -13.67
CA HIS A 122 3.54 2.88 -12.51
C HIS A 122 2.24 2.13 -12.89
N LEU A 123 1.84 1.14 -12.08
CA LEU A 123 0.65 0.30 -12.28
C LEU A 123 -0.61 1.10 -12.61
N HIS A 124 -0.83 2.21 -11.93
CA HIS A 124 -2.00 3.04 -12.14
C HIS A 124 -2.08 3.65 -13.54
N HIS A 125 -0.94 3.95 -14.19
CA HIS A 125 -0.93 4.41 -15.58
C HIS A 125 -1.32 3.31 -16.56
N MET A 126 -0.93 2.06 -16.28
CA MET A 126 -1.30 0.92 -17.11
C MET A 126 -2.81 0.62 -17.05
N ILE A 127 -3.38 0.63 -15.84
CA ILE A 127 -4.81 0.36 -15.64
C ILE A 127 -5.68 1.45 -16.27
N CYS A 128 -5.26 2.71 -16.21
CA CYS A 128 -5.96 3.80 -16.88
C CYS A 128 -6.01 3.67 -18.42
N ARG A 129 -4.98 3.06 -19.01
CA ARG A 129 -4.96 2.81 -20.47
C ARG A 129 -5.98 1.75 -20.90
N GLN A 130 -6.41 0.86 -20.01
CA GLN A 130 -7.35 -0.24 -20.26
C GLN A 130 -8.78 0.16 -19.93
N GLN A 131 -9.40 1.11 -20.63
CA GLN A 131 -10.84 1.44 -20.61
C GLN A 131 -11.53 1.65 -19.23
N PHE A 132 -10.86 1.38 -18.09
CA PHE A 132 -11.45 1.43 -16.74
C PHE A 132 -11.55 2.86 -16.16
N GLY A 133 -10.90 3.83 -16.77
CA GLY A 133 -10.85 5.21 -16.28
C GLY A 133 -10.24 5.36 -14.88
N HIS A 134 -10.20 6.59 -14.36
CA HIS A 134 -9.58 6.90 -13.07
C HIS A 134 -10.29 6.22 -11.88
N ARG A 135 -11.64 6.20 -11.87
CA ARG A 135 -12.44 5.57 -10.80
C ARG A 135 -12.24 4.05 -10.77
N GLY A 136 -12.37 3.40 -11.92
CA GLY A 136 -12.21 1.94 -12.02
C GLY A 136 -10.82 1.50 -11.59
N GLY A 137 -9.77 2.21 -12.02
CA GLY A 137 -8.39 1.91 -11.62
C GLY A 137 -8.17 2.00 -10.10
N THR A 138 -8.73 3.02 -9.44
CA THR A 138 -8.65 3.17 -7.98
C THR A 138 -9.35 2.01 -7.26
N PHE A 139 -10.56 1.64 -7.70
CA PHE A 139 -11.29 0.52 -7.10
C PHE A 139 -10.59 -0.83 -7.31
N ILE A 140 -10.05 -1.10 -8.50
CA ILE A 140 -9.31 -2.35 -8.78
C ILE A 140 -8.10 -2.48 -7.86
N LEU A 141 -7.28 -1.43 -7.71
CA LEU A 141 -6.09 -1.48 -6.86
C LEU A 141 -6.45 -1.58 -5.37
N ALA A 142 -7.49 -0.88 -4.92
CA ALA A 142 -7.99 -0.99 -3.56
C ALA A 142 -8.52 -2.40 -3.26
N ALA A 143 -9.34 -2.96 -4.15
CA ALA A 143 -9.88 -4.32 -4.03
C ALA A 143 -8.76 -5.36 -4.02
N PHE A 144 -7.75 -5.20 -4.87
CA PHE A 144 -6.58 -6.09 -4.92
C PHE A 144 -5.79 -6.05 -3.60
N ASN A 145 -5.58 -4.87 -3.01
CA ASN A 145 -4.91 -4.74 -1.72
C ASN A 145 -5.74 -5.41 -0.60
N ILE A 146 -7.04 -5.17 -0.55
CA ILE A 146 -7.94 -5.80 0.44
C ILE A 146 -7.95 -7.32 0.28
N LEU A 147 -8.10 -7.82 -0.95
CA LEU A 147 -8.06 -9.26 -1.24
C LEU A 147 -6.76 -9.88 -0.74
N PHE A 148 -5.63 -9.22 -0.96
CA PHE A 148 -4.33 -9.70 -0.53
C PHE A 148 -4.21 -9.76 1.00
N ILE A 149 -4.71 -8.75 1.70
CA ILE A 149 -4.79 -8.72 3.16
C ILE A 149 -5.62 -9.89 3.69
N VAL A 150 -6.80 -10.12 3.09
CA VAL A 150 -7.70 -11.23 3.48
C VAL A 150 -7.06 -12.60 3.23
N LEU A 151 -6.37 -12.78 2.11
CA LEU A 151 -5.70 -14.04 1.77
C LEU A 151 -4.55 -14.39 2.74
N VAL A 152 -3.88 -13.40 3.32
CA VAL A 152 -2.79 -13.62 4.26
C VAL A 152 -3.30 -14.11 5.63
N LEU A 153 -4.52 -13.81 6.03
CA LEU A 153 -5.08 -14.17 7.34
C LEU A 153 -5.11 -15.69 7.60
N PRO A 154 -5.58 -16.57 6.68
CA PRO A 154 -5.70 -18.02 6.95
C PRO A 154 -4.42 -18.84 6.77
N LEU A 155 -3.35 -18.31 6.15
CA LEU A 155 -2.20 -19.10 5.67
C LEU A 155 -1.18 -19.59 6.74
N GLY A 156 -1.39 -19.40 8.03
CA GLY A 156 -0.54 -19.94 9.11
C GLY A 156 0.95 -19.55 9.06
N LYS A 157 1.85 -20.49 9.41
CA LYS A 157 3.32 -20.24 9.47
C LYS A 157 3.99 -20.09 8.09
N LEU A 158 3.36 -20.55 7.01
CA LEU A 158 3.87 -20.46 5.63
C LEU A 158 3.61 -19.09 4.97
N ARG A 159 2.94 -18.17 5.64
CA ARG A 159 2.45 -16.89 5.12
C ARG A 159 3.52 -16.02 4.46
N PHE A 160 4.70 -15.97 5.05
CA PHE A 160 5.78 -15.12 4.54
C PHE A 160 6.38 -15.64 3.24
N ILE A 161 6.59 -16.96 3.17
CA ILE A 161 7.16 -17.60 1.97
C ILE A 161 6.17 -17.57 0.81
N THR A 162 4.91 -17.91 1.07
CA THR A 162 3.85 -17.83 0.03
C THR A 162 3.61 -16.41 -0.44
N PHE A 163 3.72 -15.43 0.45
CA PHE A 163 3.70 -14.00 0.13
C PHE A 163 4.82 -13.63 -0.85
N LEU A 164 6.07 -13.98 -0.55
CA LEU A 164 7.22 -13.67 -1.41
C LEU A 164 7.11 -14.37 -2.77
N ILE A 165 6.70 -15.64 -2.80
CA ILE A 165 6.51 -16.39 -4.06
C ILE A 165 5.41 -15.76 -4.90
N PHE A 166 4.27 -15.39 -4.30
CA PHE A 166 3.20 -14.73 -5.01
C PHE A 166 3.62 -13.37 -5.59
N CYS A 167 4.33 -12.55 -4.80
CA CYS A 167 4.90 -11.29 -5.27
C CYS A 167 5.83 -11.48 -6.46
N PHE A 168 6.70 -12.47 -6.40
CA PHE A 168 7.65 -12.79 -7.46
C PHE A 168 6.95 -13.27 -8.73
N CYS A 169 5.96 -14.17 -8.60
CA CYS A 169 5.19 -14.67 -9.75
C CYS A 169 4.38 -13.56 -10.43
N VAL A 170 3.71 -12.70 -9.66
CA VAL A 170 2.94 -11.58 -10.21
C VAL A 170 3.88 -10.55 -10.87
N ALA A 171 5.05 -10.29 -10.29
CA ALA A 171 6.05 -9.41 -10.90
C ALA A 171 6.51 -9.95 -12.26
N ILE A 172 6.79 -11.26 -12.37
CA ILE A 172 7.19 -11.91 -13.63
C ILE A 172 6.07 -11.82 -14.68
N LEU A 173 4.82 -12.12 -14.29
CA LEU A 173 3.67 -12.05 -15.20
C LEU A 173 3.46 -10.64 -15.77
N LEU A 174 3.64 -9.61 -14.95
CA LEU A 174 3.50 -8.20 -15.38
C LEU A 174 4.67 -7.71 -16.24
N ILE A 175 5.83 -8.36 -16.19
CA ILE A 175 6.97 -8.06 -17.05
C ILE A 175 6.77 -8.67 -18.43
N ASN A 176 6.22 -9.89 -18.50
CA ASN A 176 6.00 -10.62 -19.75
C ASN A 176 4.72 -10.17 -20.49
N SER A 177 3.91 -9.28 -19.96
CA SER A 177 2.69 -8.76 -20.59
C SER A 177 2.95 -7.57 -21.55
N LYS A 178 4.12 -7.56 -22.25
CA LYS A 178 4.41 -6.63 -23.35
C LYS A 178 3.90 -7.15 -24.67
#